data_5791ee78f3576ba4f0d0c458b1cf6198
#
_entry.id   5791ee78f3576ba4f0d0c458b1cf6198
#
_cell.length_a   1.000
_cell.length_b   1.000
_cell.length_c   1.000
_cell.angle_alpha   90.00
_cell.angle_beta   90.00
_cell.angle_gamma   90.00
#
_symmetry.space_group_name_H-M   'P 1'
#
loop_
_entity.id
_entity.type
_entity.pdbx_description
1 polymer ?
#
loop_
_entity_poly.entity_id
_entity_poly.type
_entity_poly.pdbx_seq_one_letter_code
_entity_poly.pdbx_strand_id
1 'polypeptide(L)' 'MDNQAKVIEIIGRVTGKPVAMDPDESLFDSGILDSFALTDVITEIEKQFSISVPDSDLTPRKFNSISRIVSYIEAHKY' A
#
# COMPACT_ATOMS: atom_id res chain seq x y z
N MET A 1 4.72 -14.50 8.89
CA MET A 1 3.86 -13.98 7.82
C MET A 1 4.49 -12.76 7.20
N ASP A 2 4.54 -12.76 5.91
CA ASP A 2 5.24 -11.70 5.20
C ASP A 2 4.25 -10.61 4.77
N ASN A 3 4.22 -9.50 5.52
CA ASN A 3 3.33 -8.39 5.19
C ASN A 3 3.69 -7.78 3.84
N GLN A 4 4.96 -7.81 3.47
CA GLN A 4 5.40 -7.29 2.19
C GLN A 4 4.75 -8.06 1.03
N ALA A 5 4.74 -9.39 1.12
CA ALA A 5 4.12 -10.21 0.08
C ALA A 5 2.62 -9.93 -0.03
N LYS A 6 1.94 -9.74 1.10
CA LYS A 6 0.52 -9.41 1.08
C LYS A 6 0.25 -8.05 0.47
N VAL A 7 1.07 -7.06 0.77
CA VAL A 7 0.93 -5.72 0.20
C VAL A 7 1.14 -5.78 -1.31
N ILE A 8 2.15 -6.50 -1.78
CA ILE A 8 2.40 -6.66 -3.21
C ILE A 8 1.20 -7.30 -3.90
N GLU A 9 0.64 -8.34 -3.30
CA GLU A 9 -0.54 -9.02 -3.86
C GLU A 9 -1.73 -8.07 -3.96
N ILE A 10 -1.96 -7.29 -2.90
CA ILE A 10 -3.07 -6.35 -2.89
C ILE A 10 -2.92 -5.30 -3.98
N ILE A 11 -1.73 -4.71 -4.09
CA ILE A 11 -1.47 -3.69 -5.11
C ILE A 11 -1.66 -4.25 -6.51
N GLY A 12 -1.11 -5.43 -6.76
CA GLY A 12 -1.24 -6.07 -8.07
C GLY A 12 -2.69 -6.35 -8.43
N ARG A 13 -3.47 -6.82 -7.46
CA ARG A 13 -4.87 -7.15 -7.70
C ARG A 13 -5.71 -5.89 -7.94
N VAL A 14 -5.48 -4.85 -7.16
CA VAL A 14 -6.25 -3.61 -7.28
C VAL A 14 -5.91 -2.85 -8.55
N THR A 15 -4.63 -2.76 -8.88
CA THR A 15 -4.20 -1.98 -10.04
C THR A 15 -4.19 -2.77 -11.34
N GLY A 16 -4.14 -4.09 -11.25
CA GLY A 16 -3.99 -4.94 -12.42
C GLY A 16 -2.63 -4.81 -13.10
N LYS A 17 -1.65 -4.26 -12.40
CA LYS A 17 -0.32 -4.01 -12.95
C LYS A 17 0.73 -4.83 -12.21
N PRO A 18 1.81 -5.24 -12.89
CA PRO A 18 2.90 -5.91 -12.19
C PRO A 18 3.58 -4.94 -11.21
N VAL A 19 3.86 -5.42 -10.03
CA VAL A 19 4.47 -4.60 -8.98
C VAL A 19 5.98 -4.82 -9.00
N ALA A 20 6.72 -3.71 -8.83
CA ALA A 20 8.18 -3.78 -8.78
C ALA A 20 8.64 -4.65 -7.61
N MET A 21 9.75 -5.34 -7.80
CA MET A 21 10.29 -6.20 -6.75
C MET A 21 11.05 -5.41 -5.68
N ASP A 22 11.40 -4.16 -5.99
CA ASP A 22 12.13 -3.31 -5.04
C ASP A 22 11.14 -2.65 -4.08
N PRO A 23 11.17 -3.00 -2.79
CA PRO A 23 10.21 -2.43 -1.84
C PRO A 23 10.40 -0.94 -1.58
N ASP A 24 11.52 -0.38 -1.98
CA ASP A 24 11.78 1.05 -1.79
C ASP A 24 11.47 1.89 -3.04
N GLU A 25 11.09 1.24 -4.13
CA GLU A 25 10.78 1.96 -5.35
C GLU A 25 9.49 2.77 -5.17
N SER A 26 9.47 3.98 -5.75
CA SER A 26 8.30 4.83 -5.67
C SER A 26 7.17 4.28 -6.54
N LEU A 27 6.07 3.90 -5.90
CA LEU A 27 4.92 3.36 -6.61
C LEU A 27 4.21 4.43 -7.44
N PHE A 28 4.31 5.69 -7.03
CA PHE A 28 3.71 6.80 -7.77
C PHE A 28 4.57 7.18 -8.97
N ASP A 29 5.88 7.26 -8.79
CA ASP A 29 6.77 7.61 -9.90
C ASP A 29 6.79 6.53 -10.96
N SER A 30 6.64 5.27 -10.56
CA SER A 30 6.61 4.15 -11.51
C SER A 30 5.28 4.03 -12.25
N GLY A 31 4.26 4.78 -11.82
CA GLY A 31 2.94 4.74 -12.45
C GLY A 31 2.05 3.61 -12.00
N ILE A 32 2.48 2.84 -10.99
CA ILE A 32 1.67 1.75 -10.47
C ILE A 32 0.50 2.29 -9.65
N LEU A 33 0.73 3.33 -8.85
CA LEU A 33 -0.32 3.95 -8.04
C LEU A 33 -0.57 5.38 -8.48
N ASP A 34 -1.83 5.79 -8.38
CA ASP A 34 -2.26 7.18 -8.45
C ASP A 34 -3.22 7.42 -7.29
N SER A 35 -3.80 8.63 -7.22
CA SER A 35 -4.68 8.98 -6.10
C SER A 35 -5.88 8.05 -5.96
N PHE A 36 -6.44 7.62 -7.08
CA PHE A 36 -7.60 6.74 -7.06
C PHE A 36 -7.23 5.33 -6.66
N ALA A 37 -6.15 4.80 -7.25
CA ALA A 37 -5.70 3.46 -6.93
C ALA A 37 -5.24 3.37 -5.48
N LEU A 38 -4.62 4.42 -4.95
CA LEU A 38 -4.21 4.44 -3.57
C LEU A 38 -5.40 4.23 -2.62
N THR A 39 -6.51 4.92 -2.88
CA THR A 39 -7.70 4.77 -2.05
C THR A 39 -8.19 3.32 -2.05
N ASP A 40 -8.23 2.69 -3.22
CA ASP A 40 -8.67 1.30 -3.32
C ASP A 40 -7.72 0.35 -2.63
N VAL A 41 -6.41 0.57 -2.78
CA VAL A 41 -5.40 -0.25 -2.10
C VAL A 41 -5.54 -0.13 -0.59
N ILE A 42 -5.72 1.08 -0.08
CA ILE A 42 -5.85 1.29 1.36
C ILE A 42 -7.11 0.64 1.90
N THR A 43 -8.22 0.71 1.16
CA THR A 43 -9.47 0.05 1.56
C THR A 43 -9.24 -1.46 1.73
N GLU A 44 -8.54 -2.09 0.79
CA GLU A 44 -8.23 -3.51 0.91
C GLU A 44 -7.30 -3.81 2.09
N ILE A 45 -6.31 -2.95 2.31
CA ILE A 45 -5.40 -3.10 3.44
C ILE A 45 -6.16 -3.03 4.76
N GLU A 46 -7.08 -2.09 4.87
CA GLU A 46 -7.90 -1.99 6.08
C GLU A 46 -8.68 -3.27 6.35
N LYS A 47 -9.23 -3.88 5.31
CA LYS A 47 -9.95 -5.14 5.45
C LYS A 47 -9.04 -6.30 5.82
N GLN A 48 -7.92 -6.43 5.11
CA GLN A 48 -7.03 -7.58 5.26
C GLN A 48 -6.29 -7.57 6.60
N PHE A 49 -5.94 -6.40 7.08
CA PHE A 49 -5.13 -6.27 8.30
C PHE A 49 -5.93 -5.76 9.51
N SER A 50 -7.22 -5.49 9.32
CA SER A 50 -8.10 -5.01 10.40
C SER A 50 -7.59 -3.74 11.06
N ILE A 51 -7.16 -2.78 10.23
CA ILE A 51 -6.70 -1.47 10.71
C ILE A 51 -7.57 -0.39 10.10
N SER A 52 -7.47 0.81 10.67
CA SER A 52 -8.13 2.00 10.14
C SER A 52 -7.10 3.03 9.73
N VAL A 53 -7.29 3.61 8.56
CA VAL A 53 -6.41 4.66 8.05
C VAL A 53 -7.22 5.95 7.96
N PRO A 54 -6.93 6.95 8.81
CA PRO A 54 -7.67 8.21 8.75
C PRO A 54 -7.35 8.96 7.46
N ASP A 55 -8.30 9.77 7.01
CA ASP A 55 -8.15 10.53 5.76
C ASP A 55 -6.89 11.39 5.75
N SER A 56 -6.51 11.93 6.92
CA SER A 56 -5.31 12.76 7.02
C SER A 56 -4.03 12.00 6.70
N ASP A 57 -4.06 10.68 6.79
CA ASP A 57 -2.89 9.84 6.48
C ASP A 57 -2.90 9.34 5.04
N LEU A 58 -3.99 9.53 4.31
CA LEU A 58 -4.12 9.09 2.93
C LEU A 58 -3.38 10.04 1.99
N THR A 59 -2.06 10.00 2.05
CA THR A 59 -1.21 10.84 1.22
C THR A 59 -0.16 9.97 0.52
N PRO A 60 0.26 10.36 -0.70
CA PRO A 60 1.33 9.63 -1.38
C PRO A 60 2.61 9.54 -0.56
N ARG A 61 2.90 10.58 0.23
CA ARG A 61 4.11 10.59 1.04
C ARG A 61 4.18 9.41 2.01
N LYS A 62 3.05 9.04 2.59
CA LYS A 62 3.02 7.96 3.58
C LYS A 62 2.96 6.58 2.96
N PHE A 63 2.50 6.48 1.73
CA PHE A 63 2.28 5.19 1.06
C PHE A 63 3.01 5.09 -0.26
N ASN A 64 4.14 5.78 -0.40
CA ASN A 64 4.84 5.89 -1.66
C ASN A 64 5.59 4.61 -2.07
N SER A 65 5.88 3.74 -1.14
CA SER A 65 6.60 2.50 -1.45
C SER A 65 6.02 1.35 -0.65
N ILE A 66 6.35 0.13 -1.08
CA ILE A 66 5.93 -1.06 -0.35
C ILE A 66 6.45 -1.01 1.08
N SER A 67 7.71 -0.61 1.27
CA SER A 67 8.29 -0.50 2.61
C SER A 67 7.51 0.46 3.50
N ARG A 68 7.09 1.60 2.97
CA ARG A 68 6.33 2.57 3.74
C ARG A 68 4.95 2.04 4.11
N ILE A 69 4.30 1.34 3.18
CA ILE A 69 3.01 0.73 3.44
C ILE A 69 3.12 -0.33 4.53
N VAL A 70 4.12 -1.19 4.44
CA VAL A 70 4.35 -2.22 5.45
C VAL A 70 4.64 -1.61 6.81
N SER A 71 5.47 -0.58 6.86
CA SER A 71 5.77 0.12 8.11
C SER A 71 4.52 0.73 8.73
N TYR A 72 3.66 1.31 7.91
CA TYR A 72 2.41 1.88 8.40
C TYR A 72 1.52 0.80 9.01
N ILE A 73 1.38 -0.32 8.32
CA ILE A 73 0.57 -1.44 8.81
C ILE A 73 1.09 -1.92 10.15
N GLU A 74 2.40 -2.11 10.27
CA GLU A 74 3.00 -2.64 11.49
C GLU A 74 2.87 -1.66 12.66
N ALA A 75 2.90 -0.37 12.36
CA ALA A 75 2.74 0.65 13.40
C ALA A 75 1.30 0.77 13.89
N HIS A 76 0.33 0.39 13.07
CA HIS A 76 -1.09 0.59 13.37
C HIS A 76 -1.87 -0.71 13.57
N LYS A 77 -1.19 -1.81 13.69
CA LYS A 77 -1.83 -3.13 13.69
C LYS A 77 -2.52 -3.47 15.02
N TYR A 78 -2.42 -2.64 16.01
CA TYR A 78 -3.03 -2.93 17.31
C TYR A 78 -4.20 -2.04 17.61
#